data_17b9c7e50f3b060c4465a7d6488bf187
#
_entry.id   17b9c7e50f3b060c4465a7d6488bf187
#
_cell.length_a   1.000
_cell.length_b   1.000
_cell.length_c   1.000
_cell.angle_alpha   90.00
_cell.angle_beta   90.00
_cell.angle_gamma   90.00
#
_symmetry.space_group_name_H-M   'P 1'
#
loop_
_entity.id
_entity.type
_entity.pdbx_description
1 polymer ?
#
loop_
_entity_poly.entity_id
_entity_poly.type
_entity_poly.pdbx_seq_one_letter_code
_entity_poly.pdbx_strand_id
1 'polypeptide(L)'
;QYYTFSTFTLFFIWLGATLFKADIPFLYTADCRYIVAAGLVTLSVMYHIIVRPGAIRTHRLNDISYEHFSFYNYIFHYFIPVLMTADYLFFVDKTELHWHIMISWMIYPALYVVFVYWRAWMTIVTHGTSHLYPYTFMDPRMNDVFSITKGCLKVGFQFFLIGICVYAAGKG
;
A
#
# COMPACT_ATOMS: atom_id res chain seq x y z
N GLN A 1 -9.76 1.55 -0.94
CA GLN A 1 -9.74 2.17 0.40
C GLN A 1 -9.03 1.28 1.46
N TYR A 2 -9.22 -0.05 1.48
CA TYR A 2 -8.65 -0.90 2.54
C TYR A 2 -7.13 -0.99 2.53
N TYR A 3 -6.48 -1.06 1.37
CA TYR A 3 -5.01 -1.07 1.29
C TYR A 3 -4.44 0.25 1.84
N THR A 4 -5.05 1.36 1.48
CA THR A 4 -4.71 2.69 2.02
C THR A 4 -4.80 2.69 3.54
N PHE A 5 -5.93 2.24 4.08
CA PHE A 5 -6.15 2.22 5.52
C PHE A 5 -5.12 1.33 6.24
N SER A 6 -4.88 0.10 5.76
CA SER A 6 -3.90 -0.81 6.39
C SER A 6 -2.47 -0.26 6.31
N THR A 7 -2.08 0.33 5.18
CA THR A 7 -0.74 0.93 5.02
C THR A 7 -0.54 2.10 5.97
N PHE A 8 -1.54 2.98 6.11
CA PHE A 8 -1.45 4.09 7.07
C PHE A 8 -1.51 3.63 8.52
N THR A 9 -2.28 2.61 8.84
CA THR A 9 -2.27 2.04 10.19
C THR A 9 -0.88 1.56 10.58
N LEU A 10 -0.20 0.81 9.70
CA LEU A 10 1.18 0.37 9.93
C LEU A 10 2.15 1.55 10.02
N PHE A 11 1.99 2.53 9.14
CA PHE A 11 2.80 3.76 9.19
C PHE A 11 2.63 4.51 10.52
N PHE A 12 1.40 4.71 10.99
CA PHE A 12 1.17 5.41 12.26
C PHE A 12 1.60 4.60 13.48
N ILE A 13 1.51 3.27 13.45
CA ILE A 13 2.08 2.40 14.49
C ILE A 13 3.60 2.57 14.52
N TRP A 14 4.26 2.51 13.36
CA TRP A 14 5.70 2.73 13.26
C TRP A 14 6.09 4.13 13.73
N LEU A 15 5.43 5.17 13.27
CA LEU A 15 5.69 6.56 13.66
C LEU A 15 5.50 6.74 15.17
N GLY A 16 4.40 6.25 15.73
CA GLY A 16 4.15 6.30 17.16
C GLY A 16 5.23 5.58 17.96
N ALA A 17 5.56 4.35 17.57
CA ALA A 17 6.59 3.57 18.24
C ALA A 17 7.97 4.26 18.21
N THR A 18 8.33 4.90 17.09
CA THR A 18 9.58 5.66 16.97
C THR A 18 9.56 6.95 17.79
N LEU A 19 8.46 7.70 17.80
CA LEU A 19 8.30 8.92 18.60
C LEU A 19 8.36 8.64 20.11
N PHE A 20 7.73 7.55 20.55
CA PHE A 20 7.75 7.15 21.97
C PHE A 20 8.97 6.30 22.34
N LYS A 21 9.95 6.19 21.42
CA LYS A 21 11.21 5.46 21.62
C LYS A 21 11.00 4.03 22.10
N ALA A 22 10.08 3.31 21.44
CA ALA A 22 9.82 1.91 21.73
C ALA A 22 11.12 1.10 21.62
N ASP A 23 11.37 0.23 22.59
CA ASP A 23 12.56 -0.63 22.61
C ASP A 23 12.41 -1.82 21.64
N ILE A 24 12.34 -1.50 20.35
CA ILE A 24 12.24 -2.45 19.25
C ILE A 24 13.29 -2.06 18.21
N PRO A 25 14.50 -2.64 18.26
CA PRO A 25 15.64 -2.20 17.43
C PRO A 25 15.33 -2.19 15.93
N PHE A 26 14.53 -3.14 15.44
CA PHE A 26 14.15 -3.21 14.02
C PHE A 26 13.49 -1.94 13.49
N LEU A 27 12.71 -1.21 14.30
CA LEU A 27 11.99 0.00 13.87
C LEU A 27 12.93 1.13 13.42
N TYR A 28 14.19 1.09 13.85
CA TYR A 28 15.21 2.12 13.58
C TYR A 28 16.16 1.73 12.46
N THR A 29 16.02 0.52 11.89
CA THR A 29 16.88 0.04 10.82
C THR A 29 16.57 0.67 9.46
N ALA A 30 17.56 0.68 8.57
CA ALA A 30 17.39 1.07 7.17
C ALA A 30 16.33 0.19 6.45
N ASP A 31 16.31 -1.10 6.77
CA ASP A 31 15.36 -2.06 6.23
C ASP A 31 13.90 -1.70 6.58
N CYS A 32 13.64 -1.33 7.84
CA CYS A 32 12.31 -0.91 8.25
C CYS A 32 11.86 0.37 7.55
N ARG A 33 12.73 1.37 7.46
CA ARG A 33 12.43 2.61 6.74
C ARG A 33 12.22 2.39 5.25
N TYR A 34 12.97 1.47 4.64
CA TYR A 34 12.72 1.04 3.27
C TYR A 34 11.30 0.46 3.11
N ILE A 35 10.87 -0.46 3.98
CA ILE A 35 9.54 -1.05 3.93
C ILE A 35 8.45 0.02 4.00
N VAL A 36 8.59 0.99 4.91
CA VAL A 36 7.65 2.11 5.07
C VAL A 36 7.62 2.97 3.80
N ALA A 37 8.78 3.36 3.29
CA ALA A 37 8.88 4.17 2.07
C ALA A 37 8.31 3.43 0.85
N ALA A 38 8.70 2.17 0.63
CA ALA A 38 8.21 1.35 -0.48
C ALA A 38 6.68 1.15 -0.42
N GLY A 39 6.13 0.93 0.77
CA GLY A 39 4.69 0.80 0.99
C GLY A 39 3.93 2.07 0.64
N LEU A 40 4.42 3.23 1.08
CA LEU A 40 3.79 4.52 0.82
C LEU A 40 3.95 4.98 -0.64
N VAL A 41 5.10 4.75 -1.27
CA VAL A 41 5.30 4.99 -2.71
C VAL A 41 4.35 4.13 -3.52
N THR A 42 4.26 2.84 -3.18
CA THR A 42 3.32 1.92 -3.84
C THR A 42 1.89 2.41 -3.72
N LEU A 43 1.48 2.84 -2.53
CA LEU A 43 0.15 3.41 -2.30
C LEU A 43 -0.11 4.63 -3.20
N SER A 44 0.84 5.56 -3.28
CA SER A 44 0.75 6.77 -4.10
C SER A 44 0.62 6.43 -5.59
N VAL A 45 1.49 5.56 -6.09
CA VAL A 45 1.51 5.14 -7.51
C VAL A 45 0.21 4.40 -7.89
N MET A 46 -0.24 3.46 -7.05
CA MET A 46 -1.47 2.70 -7.29
C MET A 46 -2.72 3.59 -7.23
N TYR A 47 -2.75 4.55 -6.30
CA TYR A 47 -3.81 5.54 -6.27
C TYR A 47 -3.85 6.34 -7.57
N HIS A 48 -2.71 6.84 -8.02
CA HIS A 48 -2.63 7.70 -9.21
C HIS A 48 -2.96 6.94 -10.51
N ILE A 49 -2.49 5.71 -10.65
CA ILE A 49 -2.64 4.92 -11.89
C ILE A 49 -3.97 4.17 -11.96
N ILE A 50 -4.48 3.66 -10.84
CA ILE A 50 -5.66 2.76 -10.83
C ILE A 50 -6.88 3.46 -10.28
N VAL A 51 -6.77 4.04 -9.07
CA VAL A 51 -7.96 4.51 -8.35
C VAL A 51 -8.48 5.82 -8.96
N ARG A 52 -7.60 6.79 -9.16
CA ARG A 52 -7.96 8.10 -9.71
C ARG A 52 -8.57 8.04 -11.11
N PRO A 53 -7.97 7.34 -12.11
CA PRO A 53 -8.59 7.22 -13.43
C PRO A 53 -9.92 6.45 -13.41
N GLY A 54 -10.06 5.46 -12.53
CA GLY A 54 -11.31 4.75 -12.34
C GLY A 54 -12.43 5.67 -11.84
N ALA A 55 -12.13 6.51 -10.85
CA ALA A 55 -13.06 7.50 -10.34
C ALA A 55 -13.47 8.53 -11.42
N ILE A 56 -12.52 8.98 -12.24
CA ILE A 56 -12.75 9.88 -13.38
C ILE A 56 -13.72 9.26 -14.39
N ARG A 57 -13.49 8.01 -14.79
CA ARG A 57 -14.29 7.32 -15.81
C ARG A 57 -15.73 7.04 -15.38
N THR A 58 -15.97 6.86 -14.10
CA THR A 58 -17.31 6.53 -13.57
C THR A 58 -18.18 7.76 -13.32
N HIS A 59 -17.81 8.95 -13.83
CA HIS A 59 -18.51 10.22 -13.62
C HIS A 59 -18.85 10.58 -12.15
N ARG A 60 -18.20 9.89 -11.23
CA ARG A 60 -18.29 10.22 -9.80
C ARG A 60 -17.64 11.56 -9.46
N LEU A 61 -17.08 12.24 -10.47
CA LEU A 61 -16.45 13.56 -10.40
C LEU A 61 -17.43 14.72 -10.37
N ASN A 62 -18.67 14.54 -10.83
CA ASN A 62 -19.67 15.58 -10.78
C ASN A 62 -20.17 15.85 -9.35
N ASP A 63 -19.85 14.96 -8.44
CA ASP A 63 -20.09 15.14 -7.02
C ASP A 63 -18.81 15.73 -6.40
N ILE A 64 -18.77 17.07 -6.29
CA ILE A 64 -17.66 17.83 -5.70
C ILE A 64 -17.38 17.42 -4.24
N SER A 65 -18.33 16.73 -3.62
CA SER A 65 -18.19 16.09 -2.30
C SER A 65 -17.32 14.84 -2.32
N TYR A 66 -16.85 14.39 -3.50
CA TYR A 66 -16.15 13.12 -3.60
C TYR A 66 -14.74 13.21 -3.00
N GLU A 67 -14.46 12.31 -2.07
CA GLU A 67 -13.22 12.13 -1.31
C GLU A 67 -11.92 12.13 -2.15
N HIS A 68 -11.99 11.91 -3.46
CA HIS A 68 -10.81 11.81 -4.34
C HIS A 68 -10.10 13.13 -4.59
N PHE A 69 -10.75 14.28 -4.34
CA PHE A 69 -10.18 15.62 -4.46
C PHE A 69 -10.14 16.35 -3.13
N SER A 70 -10.47 15.68 -2.02
CA SER A 70 -10.37 16.29 -0.71
C SER A 70 -8.90 16.57 -0.34
N PHE A 71 -8.68 17.60 0.45
CA PHE A 71 -7.38 17.94 1.02
C PHE A 71 -6.71 16.73 1.71
N TYR A 72 -7.48 15.93 2.44
CA TYR A 72 -6.99 14.71 3.09
C TYR A 72 -6.43 13.69 2.10
N ASN A 73 -7.05 13.55 0.94
CA ASN A 73 -6.62 12.61 -0.09
C ASN A 73 -5.26 13.01 -0.68
N TYR A 74 -5.01 14.32 -0.87
CA TYR A 74 -3.70 14.83 -1.29
C TYR A 74 -2.63 14.60 -0.22
N ILE A 75 -2.95 14.83 1.05
CA ILE A 75 -2.02 14.56 2.15
C ILE A 75 -1.62 13.09 2.17
N PHE A 76 -2.60 12.19 2.16
CA PHE A 76 -2.34 10.77 2.33
C PHE A 76 -1.69 10.10 1.11
N HIS A 77 -2.08 10.49 -0.10
CA HIS A 77 -1.57 9.81 -1.30
C HIS A 77 -0.38 10.51 -1.97
N TYR A 78 -0.02 11.72 -1.56
CA TYR A 78 1.11 12.43 -2.15
C TYR A 78 2.04 13.02 -1.09
N PHE A 79 1.55 13.83 -0.18
CA PHE A 79 2.42 14.57 0.75
C PHE A 79 3.18 13.65 1.71
N ILE A 80 2.49 12.76 2.41
CA ILE A 80 3.13 11.80 3.34
C ILE A 80 4.07 10.84 2.59
N PRO A 81 3.69 10.20 1.47
CA PRO A 81 4.60 9.39 0.68
C PRO A 81 5.87 10.13 0.24
N VAL A 82 5.75 11.39 -0.21
CA VAL A 82 6.90 12.21 -0.60
C VAL A 82 7.81 12.49 0.58
N LEU A 83 7.26 12.89 1.74
CA LEU A 83 8.03 13.14 2.95
C LEU A 83 8.79 11.90 3.42
N MET A 84 8.14 10.75 3.46
CA MET A 84 8.76 9.51 3.91
C MET A 84 9.80 8.98 2.91
N THR A 85 9.58 9.22 1.62
CA THR A 85 10.58 8.90 0.59
C THR A 85 11.79 9.82 0.75
N ALA A 86 11.58 11.11 1.00
CA ALA A 86 12.66 12.06 1.26
C ALA A 86 13.43 11.70 2.55
N ASP A 87 12.72 11.35 3.64
CA ASP A 87 13.36 10.85 4.86
C ASP A 87 14.24 9.63 4.55
N TYR A 88 13.70 8.64 3.86
CA TYR A 88 14.45 7.46 3.47
C TYR A 88 15.67 7.79 2.58
N LEU A 89 15.52 8.67 1.59
CA LEU A 89 16.60 8.97 0.63
C LEU A 89 17.72 9.82 1.25
N PHE A 90 17.42 10.76 2.13
CA PHE A 90 18.38 11.77 2.59
C PHE A 90 18.89 11.56 4.01
N PHE A 91 18.14 10.87 4.87
CA PHE A 91 18.46 10.79 6.30
C PHE A 91 18.71 9.39 6.83
N VAL A 92 18.57 8.35 5.98
CA VAL A 92 18.86 6.97 6.38
C VAL A 92 20.24 6.55 5.91
N ASP A 93 21.04 5.97 6.82
CA ASP A 93 22.26 5.29 6.43
C ASP A 93 21.93 3.98 5.73
N LYS A 94 22.30 3.87 4.47
CA LYS A 94 21.99 2.73 3.61
C LYS A 94 23.10 1.70 3.56
N THR A 95 24.17 1.87 4.30
CA THR A 95 25.24 0.86 4.40
C THR A 95 24.70 -0.45 4.98
N GLU A 96 23.72 -0.34 5.90
CA GLU A 96 23.03 -1.46 6.54
C GLU A 96 21.80 -1.98 5.77
N LEU A 97 21.49 -1.41 4.59
CA LEU A 97 20.35 -1.85 3.80
C LEU A 97 20.64 -3.19 3.10
N HIS A 98 19.91 -4.21 3.49
CA HIS A 98 20.09 -5.56 2.98
C HIS A 98 19.32 -5.79 1.67
N TRP A 99 19.93 -6.46 0.70
CA TRP A 99 19.31 -6.74 -0.61
C TRP A 99 18.03 -7.59 -0.52
N HIS A 100 17.98 -8.52 0.43
CA HIS A 100 16.83 -9.41 0.59
C HIS A 100 15.56 -8.68 1.03
N ILE A 101 15.67 -7.45 1.52
CA ILE A 101 14.51 -6.67 1.92
C ILE A 101 13.59 -6.36 0.73
N MET A 102 14.14 -6.30 -0.50
CA MET A 102 13.35 -6.14 -1.73
C MET A 102 12.34 -7.28 -1.95
N ILE A 103 12.66 -8.46 -1.45
CA ILE A 103 11.76 -9.61 -1.52
C ILE A 103 10.88 -9.66 -0.27
N SER A 104 11.47 -9.45 0.89
CA SER A 104 10.77 -9.57 2.18
C SER A 104 9.62 -8.57 2.31
N TRP A 105 9.73 -7.37 1.75
CA TRP A 105 8.65 -6.40 1.83
C TRP A 105 7.37 -6.87 1.09
N MET A 106 7.51 -7.78 0.11
CA MET A 106 6.37 -8.38 -0.59
C MET A 106 5.47 -9.24 0.30
N ILE A 107 5.96 -9.63 1.49
CA ILE A 107 5.16 -10.33 2.51
C ILE A 107 3.95 -9.48 2.89
N TYR A 108 4.12 -8.16 3.01
CA TYR A 108 3.01 -7.27 3.36
C TYR A 108 1.87 -7.25 2.32
N PRO A 109 2.10 -7.02 1.02
CA PRO A 109 1.06 -7.15 0.00
C PRO A 109 0.43 -8.55 -0.07
N ALA A 110 1.21 -9.60 0.13
CA ALA A 110 0.70 -10.97 0.17
C ALA A 110 -0.26 -11.20 1.34
N LEU A 111 0.12 -10.77 2.53
CA LEU A 111 -0.75 -10.81 3.72
C LEU A 111 -2.00 -9.96 3.53
N TYR A 112 -1.89 -8.84 2.83
CA TYR A 112 -3.07 -8.02 2.51
C TYR A 112 -4.09 -8.77 1.63
N VAL A 113 -3.63 -9.54 0.64
CA VAL A 113 -4.52 -10.40 -0.17
C VAL A 113 -5.24 -11.40 0.71
N VAL A 114 -4.52 -12.11 1.59
CA VAL A 114 -5.11 -13.06 2.56
C VAL A 114 -6.14 -12.36 3.44
N PHE A 115 -5.80 -11.19 3.97
CA PHE A 115 -6.69 -10.39 4.80
C PHE A 115 -7.98 -10.00 4.06
N VAL A 116 -7.90 -9.61 2.78
CA VAL A 116 -9.08 -9.24 1.98
C VAL A 116 -10.05 -10.42 1.87
N TYR A 117 -9.56 -11.62 1.57
CA TYR A 117 -10.41 -12.81 1.46
C TYR A 117 -10.97 -13.25 2.81
N TRP A 118 -10.16 -13.25 3.87
CA TRP A 118 -10.63 -13.53 5.22
C TRP A 118 -11.73 -12.55 5.66
N ARG A 119 -11.53 -11.25 5.44
CA ARG A 119 -12.54 -10.23 5.75
C ARG A 119 -13.81 -10.41 4.92
N ALA A 120 -13.69 -10.70 3.63
CA ALA A 120 -14.85 -10.94 2.78
C ALA A 120 -15.67 -12.13 3.27
N TRP A 121 -14.98 -13.22 3.64
CA TRP A 121 -15.64 -14.39 4.24
C TRP A 121 -16.37 -14.04 5.54
N MET A 122 -15.73 -13.34 6.46
CA MET A 122 -16.33 -12.89 7.72
C MET A 122 -17.55 -12.00 7.47
N THR A 123 -17.48 -11.08 6.49
CA THR A 123 -18.58 -10.17 6.17
C THR A 123 -19.78 -10.91 5.57
N ILE A 124 -19.56 -11.91 4.72
CA ILE A 124 -20.64 -12.75 4.15
C ILE A 124 -21.38 -13.45 5.28
N VAL A 125 -20.65 -14.00 6.25
CA VAL A 125 -21.23 -14.74 7.38
C VAL A 125 -22.06 -13.82 8.29
N THR A 126 -21.68 -12.55 8.43
CA THR A 126 -22.28 -11.63 9.43
C THR A 126 -23.29 -10.65 8.87
N HIS A 127 -23.10 -10.11 7.66
CA HIS A 127 -23.81 -8.90 7.21
C HIS A 127 -24.31 -8.94 5.74
N GLY A 128 -24.10 -10.03 4.99
CA GLY A 128 -24.53 -10.12 3.58
C GLY A 128 -23.56 -9.53 2.57
N THR A 129 -23.99 -9.30 1.33
CA THR A 129 -23.12 -9.44 0.14
C THR A 129 -22.73 -8.19 -0.63
N SER A 130 -22.84 -6.97 -0.12
CA SER A 130 -22.46 -5.78 -0.88
C SER A 130 -21.00 -5.36 -0.64
N HIS A 131 -20.27 -5.02 -1.71
CA HIS A 131 -18.92 -4.42 -1.68
C HIS A 131 -17.85 -5.16 -0.86
N LEU A 132 -17.81 -6.49 -0.99
CA LEU A 132 -16.89 -7.35 -0.23
C LEU A 132 -15.42 -7.16 -0.63
N TYR A 133 -15.16 -6.94 -1.91
CA TYR A 133 -13.81 -6.88 -2.47
C TYR A 133 -13.44 -5.45 -2.88
N PRO A 134 -12.23 -4.98 -2.53
CA PRO A 134 -11.78 -3.62 -2.85
C PRO A 134 -11.51 -3.41 -4.33
N TYR A 135 -11.21 -4.49 -5.05
CA TYR A 135 -10.94 -4.48 -6.48
C TYR A 135 -11.81 -5.50 -7.19
N THR A 136 -12.40 -5.12 -8.32
CA THR A 136 -13.30 -5.98 -9.10
C THR A 136 -12.63 -7.28 -9.59
N PHE A 137 -11.32 -7.23 -9.89
CA PHE A 137 -10.59 -8.43 -10.31
C PHE A 137 -10.40 -9.47 -9.19
N MET A 138 -10.56 -9.09 -7.93
CA MET A 138 -10.46 -9.99 -6.78
C MET A 138 -11.80 -10.65 -6.42
N ASP A 139 -12.91 -10.23 -7.03
CA ASP A 139 -14.24 -10.74 -6.71
C ASP A 139 -14.50 -12.09 -7.39
N PRO A 140 -14.58 -13.19 -6.64
CA PRO A 140 -14.81 -14.53 -7.19
C PRO A 140 -16.24 -14.74 -7.73
N ARG A 141 -17.15 -13.79 -7.52
CA ARG A 141 -18.49 -13.81 -8.11
C ARG A 141 -18.48 -13.30 -9.56
N MET A 142 -17.43 -12.53 -9.91
CA MET A 142 -17.27 -11.90 -11.23
C MET A 142 -16.12 -12.50 -12.04
N ASN A 143 -15.21 -13.21 -11.41
CA ASN A 143 -13.99 -13.71 -12.02
C ASN A 143 -13.71 -15.15 -11.60
N ASP A 144 -13.17 -15.94 -12.51
CA ASP A 144 -12.66 -17.27 -12.22
C ASP A 144 -11.29 -17.19 -11.48
N VAL A 145 -10.87 -18.32 -10.93
CA VAL A 145 -9.62 -18.43 -10.17
C VAL A 145 -8.41 -18.00 -11.00
N PHE A 146 -8.39 -18.33 -12.29
CA PHE A 146 -7.29 -17.98 -13.19
C PHE A 146 -7.19 -16.45 -13.40
N SER A 147 -8.31 -15.79 -13.65
CA SER A 147 -8.39 -14.33 -13.81
C SER A 147 -7.99 -13.60 -12.53
N ILE A 148 -8.42 -14.07 -11.37
CA ILE A 148 -8.04 -13.55 -10.05
C ILE A 148 -6.53 -13.69 -9.86
N THR A 149 -5.99 -14.89 -10.07
CA THR A 149 -4.55 -15.16 -9.90
C THR A 149 -3.72 -14.26 -10.82
N LYS A 150 -4.10 -14.16 -12.10
CA LYS A 150 -3.44 -13.27 -13.07
C LYS A 150 -3.47 -11.80 -12.63
N GLY A 151 -4.62 -11.35 -12.12
CA GLY A 151 -4.77 -9.99 -11.57
C GLY A 151 -3.86 -9.73 -10.37
N CYS A 152 -3.83 -10.66 -9.41
CA CYS A 152 -2.97 -10.58 -8.23
C CYS A 152 -1.47 -10.61 -8.62
N LEU A 153 -1.06 -11.48 -9.53
CA LEU A 153 0.32 -11.54 -10.03
C LEU A 153 0.72 -10.25 -10.74
N LYS A 154 -0.15 -9.69 -11.58
CA LYS A 154 0.10 -8.41 -12.26
C LYS A 154 0.33 -7.28 -11.26
N VAL A 155 -0.54 -7.14 -10.28
CA VAL A 155 -0.41 -6.10 -9.23
C VAL A 155 0.81 -6.37 -8.36
N GLY A 156 1.05 -7.62 -7.96
CA GLY A 156 2.24 -8.02 -7.20
C GLY A 156 3.55 -7.70 -7.95
N PHE A 157 3.60 -7.94 -9.24
CA PHE A 157 4.76 -7.59 -10.07
C PHE A 157 4.99 -6.06 -10.11
N GLN A 158 3.93 -5.26 -10.22
CA GLN A 158 4.05 -3.81 -10.14
C GLN A 158 4.59 -3.35 -8.77
N PHE A 159 4.13 -3.95 -7.69
CA PHE A 159 4.63 -3.67 -6.34
C PHE A 159 6.12 -4.02 -6.22
N PHE A 160 6.52 -5.17 -6.75
CA PHE A 160 7.91 -5.60 -6.77
C PHE A 160 8.80 -4.62 -7.53
N LEU A 161 8.38 -4.17 -8.73
CA LEU A 161 9.11 -3.17 -9.51
C LEU A 161 9.26 -1.85 -8.75
N ILE A 162 8.21 -1.36 -8.10
CA ILE A 162 8.28 -0.15 -7.28
C ILE A 162 9.29 -0.34 -6.13
N GLY A 163 9.25 -1.50 -5.46
CA GLY A 163 10.23 -1.83 -4.42
C GLY A 163 11.67 -1.79 -4.93
N ILE A 164 11.94 -2.37 -6.10
CA ILE A 164 13.26 -2.30 -6.74
C ILE A 164 13.67 -0.84 -7.00
N CYS A 165 12.78 -0.02 -7.54
CA CYS A 165 13.07 1.39 -7.81
C CYS A 165 13.41 2.17 -6.53
N VAL A 166 12.64 1.95 -5.45
CA VAL A 166 12.90 2.57 -4.13
C VAL A 166 14.24 2.10 -3.55
N TYR A 167 14.55 0.80 -3.68
CA TYR A 167 15.82 0.24 -3.24
C TYR A 167 17.01 0.83 -4.01
N ALA A 168 16.91 0.83 -5.34
CA ALA A 168 17.97 1.37 -6.22
C ALA A 168 18.21 2.86 -5.94
N ALA A 169 17.15 3.66 -5.80
CA ALA A 169 17.24 5.06 -5.43
C ALA A 169 17.90 5.29 -4.06
N GLY A 170 17.77 4.32 -3.14
CA GLY A 170 18.45 4.36 -1.85
C GLY A 170 19.94 4.00 -1.93
N LYS A 171 20.39 3.21 -2.90
CA LYS A 171 21.79 2.77 -3.05
C LYS A 171 22.63 3.68 -3.96
N GLY A 172 22.00 4.53 -4.80
CA GLY A 172 22.65 5.51 -5.65
C GLY A 172 22.99 6.77 -4.89
#